data_8167620c48272fc65e6b4b3815ad0507
#
_entry.id   8167620c48272fc65e6b4b3815ad0507
#
_cell.length_a   1.000
_cell.length_b   1.000
_cell.length_c   1.000
_cell.angle_alpha   90.00
_cell.angle_beta   90.00
_cell.angle_gamma   90.00
#
_symmetry.space_group_name_H-M   'P 1'
#
loop_
_entity.id
_entity.type
_entity.pdbx_description
1 polymer ?
#
loop_
_entity_poly.entity_id
_entity_poly.type
_entity_poly.pdbx_seq_one_letter_code
_entity_poly.pdbx_strand_id
1 'polypeptide(L)'
;MAAETGSGKTGAFSIPVIQIVYETLKDQQEGKKGRASVKTGGAIFNNWQMNPYDRSPAFAIGPDGLCCQSREFKEWHGCRSTKGVTKGKYYYEVTCHDQGLCRVGWSTSQAALDLGTDKYGFGFGGTGKKSNNKQFDSYGEEFTMHDTIGCYLDLDKGQISYSKNGNDLGTAFEIPQNLGSQGFYASCVLKNAELKFNFGGEDFKHPPKGGFVALDQATEGHTVKSSQTGSAKVTQVKASSNSPKALIIEPSKELAEQTFNNVKQFSKYVENPKLRELLVIGGVAAKEQLAVLEQGVDIVVGTPGRLDDFVSTGKLSLSQVRFLVLDECDGLLTAGYTDFINRIHKQIPQVTSDGKRLQVIVCSATLHSFDVKKLSERIMHFPTWVDLKGEDSVPETVHHVVVPVNPKADRLWERLGKNHIRTDEVHAKDNTRPGANTPGEVLFCHPFLFNGKHLSI
;
A
#
# COMPACT_ATOMS: atom_id res chain seq x y z
N MET A 1 -0.84 12.73 2.32
CA MET A 1 -0.97 13.94 3.16
C MET A 1 -1.25 15.13 2.25
N ALA A 2 -2.35 15.82 2.49
CA ALA A 2 -2.69 17.06 1.79
C ALA A 2 -2.45 18.26 2.71
N ALA A 3 -1.68 19.21 2.25
CA ALA A 3 -1.44 20.48 2.94
C ALA A 3 -0.84 21.48 1.94
N GLU A 4 -0.94 22.76 2.23
CA GLU A 4 -0.37 23.82 1.40
C GLU A 4 1.16 23.77 1.34
N THR A 5 1.74 24.33 0.27
CA THR A 5 3.16 24.58 0.19
C THR A 5 3.58 25.50 1.34
N GLY A 6 4.66 25.14 2.05
CA GLY A 6 5.11 25.87 3.25
C GLY A 6 4.41 25.47 4.57
N SER A 7 3.43 24.55 4.55
CA SER A 7 2.68 24.11 5.75
C SER A 7 3.44 23.12 6.65
N GLY A 8 4.72 22.86 6.38
CA GLY A 8 5.53 21.90 7.14
C GLY A 8 5.46 20.47 6.62
N LYS A 9 4.89 20.20 5.43
CA LYS A 9 4.87 18.86 4.82
C LYS A 9 6.24 18.18 4.81
N THR A 10 7.26 18.89 4.35
CA THR A 10 8.63 18.36 4.29
C THR A 10 9.15 17.95 5.66
N GLY A 11 8.88 18.74 6.71
CA GLY A 11 9.21 18.35 8.08
C GLY A 11 8.43 17.13 8.56
N ALA A 12 7.15 17.07 8.22
CA ALA A 12 6.25 16.02 8.66
C ALA A 12 6.65 14.62 8.14
N PHE A 13 7.20 14.50 6.93
CA PHE A 13 7.72 13.22 6.44
C PHE A 13 9.24 13.06 6.69
N SER A 14 10.04 14.12 6.59
CA SER A 14 11.50 14.01 6.70
C SER A 14 11.94 13.62 8.11
N ILE A 15 11.34 14.19 9.15
CA ILE A 15 11.72 13.90 10.55
C ILE A 15 11.50 12.42 10.90
N PRO A 16 10.32 11.81 10.65
CA PRO A 16 10.13 10.37 10.88
C PRO A 16 11.06 9.50 10.03
N VAL A 17 11.30 9.86 8.76
CA VAL A 17 12.21 9.12 7.88
C VAL A 17 13.64 9.14 8.43
N ILE A 18 14.15 10.33 8.81
CA ILE A 18 15.48 10.49 9.42
C ILE A 18 15.59 9.65 10.69
N GLN A 19 14.60 9.72 11.59
CA GLN A 19 14.59 8.97 12.85
C GLN A 19 14.71 7.46 12.60
N ILE A 20 13.90 6.91 11.71
CA ILE A 20 13.87 5.46 11.46
C ILE A 20 15.13 5.00 10.70
N VAL A 21 15.65 5.82 9.76
CA VAL A 21 16.92 5.53 9.08
C VAL A 21 18.06 5.50 10.09
N TYR A 22 18.12 6.47 11.00
CA TYR A 22 19.10 6.52 12.09
C TYR A 22 19.02 5.27 12.98
N GLU A 23 17.83 4.91 13.48
CA GLU A 23 17.62 3.73 14.31
C GLU A 23 18.05 2.45 13.57
N THR A 24 17.73 2.34 12.28
CA THR A 24 18.12 1.19 11.47
C THR A 24 19.65 1.07 11.36
N LEU A 25 20.35 2.17 11.13
CA LEU A 25 21.81 2.19 11.04
C LEU A 25 22.48 1.90 12.40
N LYS A 26 21.91 2.45 13.47
CA LYS A 26 22.39 2.20 14.83
C LYS A 26 22.27 0.72 15.22
N ASP A 27 21.12 0.10 14.95
CA ASP A 27 20.91 -1.33 15.17
C ASP A 27 21.90 -2.20 14.37
N GLN A 28 22.23 -1.79 13.14
CA GLN A 28 23.24 -2.45 12.30
C GLN A 28 24.65 -2.36 12.91
N GLN A 29 25.04 -1.20 13.43
CA GLN A 29 26.34 -1.01 14.11
C GLN A 29 26.47 -1.81 15.40
N GLU A 30 25.39 -1.87 16.19
CA GLU A 30 25.36 -2.58 17.46
C GLU A 30 25.19 -4.10 17.30
N GLY A 31 25.11 -4.62 16.07
CA GLY A 31 24.89 -6.04 15.79
C GLY A 31 23.55 -6.56 16.30
N LYS A 32 22.65 -5.67 16.69
CA LYS A 32 21.30 -6.02 17.12
C LYS A 32 20.46 -6.38 15.91
N LYS A 33 19.86 -7.56 15.92
CA LYS A 33 18.81 -7.92 14.96
C LYS A 33 17.72 -6.85 15.06
N GLY A 34 17.51 -6.10 14.00
CA GLY A 34 16.70 -4.90 13.93
C GLY A 34 15.47 -4.88 14.83
N ARG A 35 15.58 -4.16 15.93
CA ARG A 35 14.47 -3.76 16.80
C ARG A 35 14.01 -2.34 16.42
N ALA A 36 13.66 -2.10 15.21
CA ALA A 36 12.83 -0.95 14.95
C ALA A 36 11.37 -1.35 15.19
N SER A 37 10.99 -1.47 16.42
CA SER A 37 9.60 -1.40 16.79
C SER A 37 9.25 0.09 16.90
N VAL A 38 8.71 0.69 15.84
CA VAL A 38 7.61 1.61 16.09
C VAL A 38 6.66 0.76 16.94
N LYS A 39 6.48 1.13 18.19
CA LYS A 39 5.37 0.64 19.00
C LYS A 39 4.08 1.19 18.37
N THR A 40 3.68 0.64 17.24
CA THR A 40 2.26 0.49 16.96
C THR A 40 1.78 -0.37 18.12
N GLY A 41 0.90 0.21 18.94
CA GLY A 41 0.53 -0.28 20.26
C GLY A 41 0.55 -1.80 20.34
N GLY A 42 1.33 -2.34 21.28
CA GLY A 42 1.58 -3.75 21.42
C GLY A 42 0.28 -4.54 21.50
N ALA A 43 -0.23 -4.98 20.39
CA ALA A 43 -1.18 -6.06 20.34
C ALA A 43 -0.40 -7.30 20.70
N ILE A 44 -0.60 -7.75 21.92
CA ILE A 44 -0.13 -9.01 22.44
C ILE A 44 -0.58 -10.09 21.46
N PHE A 45 0.38 -10.82 20.83
CA PHE A 45 0.17 -11.89 19.85
C PHE A 45 -0.52 -13.15 20.43
N ASN A 46 -1.49 -12.97 21.34
CA ASN A 46 -2.31 -14.05 21.88
C ASN A 46 -3.59 -14.30 21.05
N ASN A 47 -3.95 -13.41 20.16
CA ASN A 47 -5.15 -13.52 19.35
C ASN A 47 -4.87 -14.24 18.03
N TRP A 48 -5.90 -14.92 17.47
CA TRP A 48 -5.87 -15.46 16.13
C TRP A 48 -5.78 -14.33 15.11
N GLN A 49 -4.72 -14.33 14.30
CA GLN A 49 -4.43 -13.32 13.30
C GLN A 49 -3.80 -13.96 12.07
N MET A 50 -3.77 -13.25 10.97
CA MET A 50 -2.98 -13.63 9.82
C MET A 50 -1.49 -13.41 10.12
N ASN A 51 -0.64 -14.34 9.69
CA ASN A 51 0.74 -14.40 10.13
C ASN A 51 1.67 -13.55 9.24
N PRO A 52 2.29 -12.49 9.77
CA PRO A 52 3.19 -11.63 9.00
C PRO A 52 4.49 -12.35 8.56
N TYR A 53 4.79 -13.51 9.14
CA TYR A 53 5.99 -14.28 8.85
C TYR A 53 5.72 -15.50 7.96
N ASP A 54 4.44 -15.80 7.69
CA ASP A 54 4.01 -16.91 6.84
C ASP A 54 3.10 -16.41 5.71
N ARG A 55 3.68 -15.53 4.91
CA ARG A 55 3.00 -14.85 3.79
C ARG A 55 3.92 -14.64 2.60
N SER A 56 3.32 -14.51 1.42
CA SER A 56 4.04 -14.07 0.22
C SER A 56 4.45 -12.59 0.32
N PRO A 57 5.53 -12.16 -0.35
CA PRO A 57 6.06 -10.78 -0.22
C PRO A 57 5.05 -9.67 -0.52
N ALA A 58 4.22 -9.83 -1.58
CA ALA A 58 3.22 -8.82 -1.94
C ALA A 58 1.87 -8.98 -1.21
N PHE A 59 1.82 -9.81 -0.17
CA PHE A 59 0.67 -9.94 0.71
C PHE A 59 0.77 -8.98 1.88
N ALA A 60 -0.18 -8.05 2.02
CA ALA A 60 -0.23 -7.08 3.11
C ALA A 60 -1.26 -7.50 4.17
N ILE A 61 -0.92 -7.26 5.43
CA ILE A 61 -1.81 -7.47 6.58
C ILE A 61 -1.99 -6.12 7.27
N GLY A 62 -3.25 -5.74 7.50
CA GLY A 62 -3.59 -4.51 8.20
C GLY A 62 -3.17 -4.50 9.67
N PRO A 63 -3.25 -3.34 10.34
CA PRO A 63 -2.84 -3.18 11.74
C PRO A 63 -3.64 -4.05 12.72
N ASP A 64 -4.87 -4.43 12.35
CA ASP A 64 -5.75 -5.32 13.11
C ASP A 64 -5.32 -6.80 13.03
N GLY A 65 -4.42 -7.15 12.10
CA GLY A 65 -4.03 -8.53 11.82
C GLY A 65 -5.09 -9.35 11.09
N LEU A 66 -6.21 -8.76 10.70
CA LEU A 66 -7.39 -9.43 10.15
C LEU A 66 -7.75 -8.96 8.74
N CYS A 67 -7.49 -7.69 8.40
CA CYS A 67 -7.61 -7.21 7.04
C CYS A 67 -6.38 -7.62 6.22
N CYS A 68 -6.61 -8.18 5.03
CA CYS A 68 -5.57 -8.69 4.15
C CYS A 68 -5.75 -8.17 2.74
N GLN A 69 -4.64 -7.83 2.07
CA GLN A 69 -4.67 -7.19 0.77
C GLN A 69 -3.49 -7.64 -0.09
N SER A 70 -3.73 -7.88 -1.37
CA SER A 70 -2.68 -7.90 -2.38
C SER A 70 -3.11 -7.04 -3.56
N ARG A 71 -2.26 -6.13 -4.02
CA ARG A 71 -2.52 -5.27 -5.19
C ARG A 71 -1.82 -5.78 -6.45
N GLU A 72 -1.17 -6.95 -6.37
CA GLU A 72 -0.66 -7.64 -7.54
C GLU A 72 -1.78 -8.29 -8.33
N PHE A 73 -1.90 -7.94 -9.63
CA PHE A 73 -2.94 -8.47 -10.52
C PHE A 73 -2.44 -9.54 -11.50
N LYS A 74 -1.12 -9.81 -11.53
CA LYS A 74 -0.54 -10.88 -12.35
C LYS A 74 -0.30 -12.17 -11.58
N GLU A 75 0.06 -12.07 -10.30
CA GLU A 75 0.47 -13.19 -9.47
C GLU A 75 -0.43 -13.37 -8.25
N TRP A 76 -0.48 -14.60 -7.77
CA TRP A 76 -1.18 -14.96 -6.56
C TRP A 76 -0.27 -14.83 -5.34
N HIS A 77 -0.78 -14.24 -4.27
CA HIS A 77 -0.06 -14.06 -3.01
C HIS A 77 -0.89 -14.55 -1.84
N GLY A 78 -0.32 -15.45 -1.04
CA GLY A 78 -1.04 -16.13 0.02
C GLY A 78 -0.48 -15.88 1.41
N CYS A 79 -1.26 -16.30 2.40
CA CYS A 79 -0.94 -16.19 3.82
C CYS A 79 -1.68 -17.24 4.63
N ARG A 80 -1.10 -17.65 5.77
CA ARG A 80 -1.73 -18.49 6.80
C ARG A 80 -1.91 -17.74 8.11
N SER A 81 -2.80 -18.22 8.96
CA SER A 81 -2.98 -17.72 10.32
C SER A 81 -1.79 -18.06 11.23
N THR A 82 -1.67 -17.33 12.35
CA THR A 82 -0.62 -17.52 13.36
C THR A 82 -0.72 -18.85 14.10
N LYS A 83 -1.92 -19.41 14.16
CA LYS A 83 -2.23 -20.68 14.85
C LYS A 83 -3.06 -21.57 13.95
N GLY A 84 -2.94 -22.86 14.15
CA GLY A 84 -3.77 -23.88 13.52
C GLY A 84 -4.45 -24.75 14.57
N VAL A 85 -5.34 -25.65 14.14
CA VAL A 85 -6.08 -26.61 14.97
C VAL A 85 -5.79 -28.04 14.53
N THR A 86 -5.77 -28.98 15.49
CA THR A 86 -5.42 -30.38 15.25
C THR A 86 -6.58 -31.34 15.53
N LYS A 87 -7.67 -30.89 16.16
CA LYS A 87 -8.82 -31.71 16.54
C LYS A 87 -10.04 -30.82 16.78
N GLY A 88 -11.24 -31.31 16.52
CA GLY A 88 -12.51 -30.64 16.79
C GLY A 88 -13.14 -30.01 15.55
N LYS A 89 -14.15 -29.16 15.77
CA LYS A 89 -14.96 -28.52 14.73
C LYS A 89 -14.88 -27.01 14.84
N TYR A 90 -14.40 -26.34 13.80
CA TYR A 90 -14.11 -24.91 13.83
C TYR A 90 -14.69 -24.17 12.63
N TYR A 91 -14.94 -22.91 12.86
CA TYR A 91 -15.53 -21.99 11.91
C TYR A 91 -14.87 -20.63 11.98
N TYR A 92 -14.70 -19.98 10.83
CA TYR A 92 -14.40 -18.56 10.71
C TYR A 92 -15.09 -17.97 9.48
N GLU A 93 -15.22 -16.64 9.46
CA GLU A 93 -15.77 -15.90 8.33
C GLU A 93 -14.71 -15.08 7.61
N VAL A 94 -14.90 -14.92 6.32
CA VAL A 94 -14.14 -14.00 5.47
C VAL A 94 -15.08 -13.16 4.65
N THR A 95 -14.99 -11.84 4.76
CA THR A 95 -15.76 -10.91 3.93
C THR A 95 -14.88 -10.34 2.82
N CYS A 96 -15.36 -10.35 1.57
CA CYS A 96 -14.70 -9.73 0.44
C CYS A 96 -14.95 -8.22 0.44
N HIS A 97 -13.87 -7.42 0.39
CA HIS A 97 -13.95 -5.97 0.43
C HIS A 97 -13.76 -5.31 -0.95
N ASP A 98 -13.39 -6.09 -1.97
CA ASP A 98 -13.31 -5.61 -3.35
C ASP A 98 -13.64 -6.71 -4.38
N GLN A 99 -13.56 -6.36 -5.67
CA GLN A 99 -13.90 -7.25 -6.79
C GLN A 99 -12.75 -8.15 -7.25
N GLY A 100 -11.61 -8.13 -6.56
CA GLY A 100 -10.45 -8.93 -6.93
C GLY A 100 -10.67 -10.42 -6.74
N LEU A 101 -9.74 -11.22 -7.23
CA LEU A 101 -9.82 -12.67 -7.14
C LEU A 101 -9.21 -13.18 -5.83
N CYS A 102 -9.90 -14.10 -5.18
CA CYS A 102 -9.40 -14.75 -3.97
C CYS A 102 -9.77 -16.22 -3.92
N ARG A 103 -9.02 -16.98 -3.13
CA ARG A 103 -9.38 -18.30 -2.62
C ARG A 103 -9.19 -18.28 -1.11
N VAL A 104 -10.13 -18.85 -0.38
CA VAL A 104 -10.12 -18.94 1.08
C VAL A 104 -10.30 -20.38 1.51
N GLY A 105 -9.81 -20.74 2.69
CA GLY A 105 -9.97 -22.09 3.20
C GLY A 105 -8.93 -22.48 4.22
N TRP A 106 -8.44 -23.71 4.12
CA TRP A 106 -7.62 -24.34 5.13
C TRP A 106 -6.37 -24.97 4.51
N SER A 107 -5.26 -24.92 5.21
CA SER A 107 -4.05 -25.62 4.79
C SER A 107 -3.20 -26.07 5.97
N THR A 108 -2.36 -27.07 5.75
CA THR A 108 -1.33 -27.43 6.72
C THR A 108 -0.10 -26.53 6.57
N SER A 109 0.82 -26.57 7.53
CA SER A 109 2.08 -25.80 7.46
C SER A 109 3.00 -26.17 6.28
N GLN A 110 2.79 -27.35 5.68
CA GLN A 110 3.56 -27.83 4.52
C GLN A 110 3.03 -27.30 3.19
N ALA A 111 1.81 -26.76 3.18
CA ALA A 111 1.19 -26.28 1.95
C ALA A 111 1.97 -25.08 1.36
N ALA A 112 1.96 -25.00 0.03
CA ALA A 112 2.32 -23.77 -0.66
C ALA A 112 1.37 -22.64 -0.25
N LEU A 113 1.87 -21.40 -0.25
CA LEU A 113 1.03 -20.24 0.04
C LEU A 113 0.04 -19.93 -1.09
N ASP A 114 0.25 -20.47 -2.29
CA ASP A 114 -0.75 -20.48 -3.36
C ASP A 114 -1.77 -21.59 -3.10
N LEU A 115 -2.77 -21.24 -2.29
CA LEU A 115 -3.77 -22.16 -1.74
C LEU A 115 -4.47 -22.98 -2.82
N GLY A 116 -4.47 -24.30 -2.67
CA GLY A 116 -5.14 -25.23 -3.59
C GLY A 116 -4.24 -25.75 -4.72
N THR A 117 -2.96 -25.37 -4.76
CA THR A 117 -2.02 -25.84 -5.80
C THR A 117 -1.26 -27.10 -5.42
N ASP A 118 -1.35 -27.54 -4.17
CA ASP A 118 -0.79 -28.82 -3.70
C ASP A 118 -1.82 -29.63 -2.90
N LYS A 119 -1.43 -30.82 -2.48
CA LYS A 119 -2.28 -31.73 -1.70
C LYS A 119 -2.52 -31.32 -0.26
N TYR A 120 -1.85 -30.27 0.23
CA TYR A 120 -1.86 -29.83 1.61
C TYR A 120 -2.74 -28.60 1.84
N GLY A 121 -3.23 -27.98 0.77
CA GLY A 121 -4.07 -26.79 0.79
C GLY A 121 -5.43 -27.03 0.13
N PHE A 122 -6.50 -26.55 0.78
CA PHE A 122 -7.89 -26.73 0.39
C PHE A 122 -8.55 -25.36 0.27
N GLY A 123 -8.89 -24.93 -0.94
CA GLY A 123 -9.39 -23.60 -1.22
C GLY A 123 -10.75 -23.58 -1.89
N PHE A 124 -11.53 -22.54 -1.61
CA PHE A 124 -12.74 -22.17 -2.33
C PHE A 124 -12.55 -20.77 -2.90
N GLY A 125 -12.75 -20.62 -4.21
CA GLY A 125 -12.46 -19.40 -4.96
C GLY A 125 -13.69 -18.64 -5.41
N GLY A 126 -13.55 -17.32 -5.60
CA GLY A 126 -14.63 -16.43 -6.06
C GLY A 126 -15.27 -16.81 -7.39
N THR A 127 -14.62 -17.66 -8.18
CA THR A 127 -15.16 -18.20 -9.44
C THR A 127 -16.05 -19.44 -9.26
N GLY A 128 -16.50 -19.75 -8.04
CA GLY A 128 -17.36 -20.91 -7.76
C GLY A 128 -16.63 -22.26 -7.93
N LYS A 129 -15.33 -22.30 -7.63
CA LYS A 129 -14.51 -23.51 -7.75
C LYS A 129 -13.81 -23.83 -6.45
N LYS A 130 -13.81 -25.10 -6.05
CA LYS A 130 -12.92 -25.64 -5.03
C LYS A 130 -11.60 -26.07 -5.64
N SER A 131 -10.51 -25.96 -4.89
CA SER A 131 -9.16 -26.26 -5.39
C SER A 131 -8.33 -27.03 -4.37
N ASN A 132 -7.73 -28.14 -4.84
CA ASN A 132 -6.74 -28.92 -4.13
C ASN A 132 -5.86 -29.64 -5.16
N ASN A 133 -4.57 -29.75 -4.91
CA ASN A 133 -3.63 -30.46 -5.76
C ASN A 133 -3.68 -30.04 -7.25
N LYS A 134 -3.85 -28.75 -7.54
CA LYS A 134 -4.03 -28.15 -8.88
C LYS A 134 -5.31 -28.58 -9.61
N GLN A 135 -6.23 -29.27 -8.95
CA GLN A 135 -7.55 -29.56 -9.48
C GLN A 135 -8.51 -28.43 -9.08
N PHE A 136 -9.32 -27.97 -10.03
CA PHE A 136 -10.25 -26.85 -9.86
C PHE A 136 -11.63 -27.30 -10.34
N ASP A 137 -12.42 -27.84 -9.41
CA ASP A 137 -13.72 -28.38 -9.70
C ASP A 137 -14.83 -27.39 -9.35
N SER A 138 -15.93 -27.42 -10.08
CA SER A 138 -17.11 -26.60 -9.75
C SER A 138 -17.64 -26.97 -8.35
N TYR A 139 -17.90 -25.96 -7.54
CA TYR A 139 -18.42 -26.11 -6.19
C TYR A 139 -19.14 -24.85 -5.74
N GLY A 140 -20.34 -25.03 -5.18
CA GLY A 140 -21.14 -23.93 -4.68
C GLY A 140 -21.48 -22.92 -5.76
N GLU A 141 -21.25 -21.66 -5.50
CA GLU A 141 -21.54 -20.53 -6.39
C GLU A 141 -20.44 -19.47 -6.36
N GLU A 142 -20.42 -18.60 -7.36
CA GLU A 142 -19.48 -17.48 -7.42
C GLU A 142 -19.70 -16.50 -6.27
N PHE A 143 -18.62 -15.86 -5.81
CA PHE A 143 -18.69 -14.81 -4.80
C PHE A 143 -17.73 -13.65 -5.13
N THR A 144 -18.10 -12.47 -4.67
CA THR A 144 -17.38 -11.21 -4.97
C THR A 144 -17.48 -10.22 -3.82
N MET A 145 -17.19 -8.95 -4.10
CA MET A 145 -17.27 -7.86 -3.12
C MET A 145 -18.58 -7.88 -2.33
N HIS A 146 -18.48 -7.67 -1.03
CA HIS A 146 -19.55 -7.72 0.00
C HIS A 146 -20.03 -9.10 0.39
N ASP A 147 -19.70 -10.16 -0.34
CA ASP A 147 -20.03 -11.51 0.08
C ASP A 147 -19.20 -11.95 1.30
N THR A 148 -19.82 -12.73 2.17
CA THR A 148 -19.19 -13.34 3.33
C THR A 148 -19.18 -14.86 3.17
N ILE A 149 -17.98 -15.43 3.23
CA ILE A 149 -17.75 -16.87 3.14
C ILE A 149 -17.50 -17.43 4.53
N GLY A 150 -18.32 -18.39 4.94
CA GLY A 150 -18.08 -19.20 6.13
C GLY A 150 -17.19 -20.39 5.78
N CYS A 151 -16.12 -20.58 6.54
CA CYS A 151 -15.15 -21.64 6.35
C CYS A 151 -15.24 -22.64 7.50
N TYR A 152 -15.71 -23.85 7.23
CA TYR A 152 -15.95 -24.92 8.19
C TYR A 152 -14.86 -25.98 8.09
N LEU A 153 -14.37 -26.42 9.24
CA LEU A 153 -13.42 -27.51 9.37
C LEU A 153 -13.91 -28.50 10.43
N ASP A 154 -14.27 -29.70 10.02
CA ASP A 154 -14.64 -30.80 10.91
C ASP A 154 -13.51 -31.85 10.91
N LEU A 155 -12.59 -31.74 11.88
CA LEU A 155 -11.46 -32.68 12.00
C LEU A 155 -11.90 -34.04 12.60
N ASP A 156 -13.05 -34.08 13.27
CA ASP A 156 -13.59 -35.33 13.83
C ASP A 156 -14.15 -36.23 12.73
N LYS A 157 -14.74 -35.64 11.69
CA LYS A 157 -15.20 -36.34 10.49
C LYS A 157 -14.20 -36.32 9.33
N GLY A 158 -13.20 -35.44 9.38
CA GLY A 158 -12.26 -35.25 8.28
C GLY A 158 -12.87 -34.51 7.07
N GLN A 159 -13.69 -33.47 7.30
CA GLN A 159 -14.40 -32.76 6.25
C GLN A 159 -14.16 -31.23 6.29
N ILE A 160 -14.14 -30.63 5.10
CA ILE A 160 -14.12 -29.19 4.89
C ILE A 160 -15.36 -28.81 4.08
N SER A 161 -16.09 -27.78 4.54
CA SER A 161 -17.24 -27.22 3.85
C SER A 161 -17.23 -25.69 3.91
N TYR A 162 -18.07 -25.07 3.08
CA TYR A 162 -18.18 -23.61 3.02
C TYR A 162 -19.64 -23.20 2.99
N SER A 163 -19.90 -21.96 3.40
CA SER A 163 -21.16 -21.28 3.17
C SER A 163 -20.93 -19.92 2.49
N LYS A 164 -21.93 -19.46 1.74
CA LYS A 164 -21.95 -18.09 1.19
C LYS A 164 -23.14 -17.35 1.78
N ASN A 165 -22.87 -16.23 2.47
CA ASN A 165 -23.89 -15.40 3.11
C ASN A 165 -24.85 -16.22 3.98
N GLY A 166 -24.30 -17.22 4.70
CA GLY A 166 -25.06 -18.13 5.58
C GLY A 166 -25.72 -19.32 4.88
N ASN A 167 -25.69 -19.39 3.54
CA ASN A 167 -26.21 -20.53 2.79
C ASN A 167 -25.13 -21.62 2.70
N ASP A 168 -25.43 -22.81 3.23
CA ASP A 168 -24.54 -23.97 3.22
C ASP A 168 -24.35 -24.48 1.77
N LEU A 169 -23.10 -24.67 1.36
CA LEU A 169 -22.74 -25.16 0.03
C LEU A 169 -22.41 -26.67 0.05
N GLY A 170 -22.55 -27.34 1.19
CA GLY A 170 -22.24 -28.77 1.35
C GLY A 170 -20.75 -29.06 1.51
N THR A 171 -20.41 -30.34 1.60
CA THR A 171 -19.01 -30.79 1.75
C THR A 171 -18.20 -30.50 0.49
N ALA A 172 -17.12 -29.75 0.66
CA ALA A 172 -16.19 -29.44 -0.42
C ALA A 172 -15.10 -30.53 -0.54
N PHE A 173 -14.52 -30.94 0.59
CA PHE A 173 -13.39 -31.87 0.62
C PHE A 173 -13.51 -32.88 1.75
N GLU A 174 -13.07 -34.09 1.45
CA GLU A 174 -12.70 -35.09 2.45
C GLU A 174 -11.19 -34.99 2.71
N ILE A 175 -10.82 -34.85 3.97
CA ILE A 175 -9.40 -34.70 4.37
C ILE A 175 -8.76 -36.11 4.34
N PRO A 176 -7.66 -36.32 3.60
CA PRO A 176 -6.92 -37.57 3.63
C PRO A 176 -6.48 -37.93 5.06
N GLN A 177 -6.62 -39.19 5.46
CA GLN A 177 -6.32 -39.66 6.82
C GLN A 177 -4.90 -39.34 7.28
N ASN A 178 -3.93 -39.35 6.36
CA ASN A 178 -2.52 -39.00 6.64
C ASN A 178 -2.30 -37.52 6.94
N LEU A 179 -3.28 -36.65 6.69
CA LEU A 179 -3.23 -35.23 7.02
C LEU A 179 -4.00 -34.90 8.32
N GLY A 180 -4.86 -35.79 8.81
CA GLY A 180 -5.74 -35.56 9.95
C GLY A 180 -5.02 -35.24 11.26
N SER A 181 -3.77 -35.67 11.42
CA SER A 181 -2.92 -35.38 12.60
C SER A 181 -2.11 -34.09 12.48
N GLN A 182 -2.14 -33.43 11.32
CA GLN A 182 -1.45 -32.17 11.10
C GLN A 182 -2.29 -30.99 11.52
N GLY A 183 -1.63 -29.88 11.90
CA GLY A 183 -2.33 -28.64 12.19
C GLY A 183 -2.90 -28.00 10.91
N PHE A 184 -4.17 -27.61 10.94
CA PHE A 184 -4.85 -26.88 9.88
C PHE A 184 -4.95 -25.40 10.24
N TYR A 185 -4.47 -24.55 9.35
CA TYR A 185 -4.43 -23.10 9.50
C TYR A 185 -5.47 -22.46 8.57
N ALA A 186 -6.13 -21.41 9.04
CA ALA A 186 -6.91 -20.56 8.16
C ALA A 186 -5.96 -19.96 7.10
N SER A 187 -6.37 -20.02 5.85
CA SER A 187 -5.48 -19.71 4.72
C SER A 187 -6.23 -18.98 3.62
N CYS A 188 -5.53 -18.10 2.94
CA CYS A 188 -6.06 -17.47 1.73
C CYS A 188 -4.97 -17.19 0.71
N VAL A 189 -5.39 -16.94 -0.52
CA VAL A 189 -4.54 -16.41 -1.59
C VAL A 189 -5.30 -15.36 -2.37
N LEU A 190 -4.64 -14.24 -2.66
CA LEU A 190 -5.21 -13.04 -3.25
C LEU A 190 -4.53 -12.69 -4.56
N LYS A 191 -5.33 -12.14 -5.49
CA LYS A 191 -4.88 -11.52 -6.73
C LYS A 191 -5.68 -10.25 -6.95
N ASN A 192 -5.07 -9.10 -6.69
CA ASN A 192 -5.71 -7.77 -6.66
C ASN A 192 -7.02 -7.78 -5.84
N ALA A 193 -6.94 -8.27 -4.60
CA ALA A 193 -8.09 -8.49 -3.75
C ALA A 193 -7.84 -8.04 -2.30
N GLU A 194 -8.91 -7.75 -1.60
CA GLU A 194 -8.94 -7.42 -0.16
C GLU A 194 -9.98 -8.26 0.56
N LEU A 195 -9.58 -8.85 1.68
CA LEU A 195 -10.41 -9.67 2.56
C LEU A 195 -10.33 -9.18 4.00
N LYS A 196 -11.43 -9.28 4.73
CA LYS A 196 -11.45 -9.16 6.20
C LYS A 196 -11.83 -10.50 6.81
N PHE A 197 -10.98 -10.99 7.72
CA PHE A 197 -11.19 -12.21 8.50
C PHE A 197 -11.91 -11.89 9.81
N ASN A 198 -12.80 -12.78 10.22
CA ASN A 198 -13.35 -12.84 11.56
C ASN A 198 -13.17 -14.27 12.09
N PHE A 199 -12.32 -14.42 13.11
CA PHE A 199 -12.04 -15.71 13.75
C PHE A 199 -12.92 -15.98 14.98
N GLY A 200 -13.81 -15.02 15.33
CA GLY A 200 -14.68 -15.05 16.50
C GLY A 200 -14.48 -13.87 17.46
N GLY A 201 -13.54 -12.97 17.19
CA GLY A 201 -13.34 -11.76 17.98
C GLY A 201 -14.44 -10.71 17.85
N GLU A 202 -15.24 -10.80 16.80
CA GLU A 202 -16.48 -10.04 16.58
C GLU A 202 -17.62 -11.04 16.34
N ASP A 203 -18.86 -10.60 16.53
CA ASP A 203 -20.03 -11.41 16.19
C ASP A 203 -20.00 -11.82 14.72
N PHE A 204 -20.26 -13.09 14.45
CA PHE A 204 -20.37 -13.58 13.09
C PHE A 204 -21.60 -13.01 12.39
N LYS A 205 -21.46 -12.60 11.14
CA LYS A 205 -22.58 -12.19 10.29
C LYS A 205 -23.57 -13.35 10.07
N HIS A 206 -23.02 -14.57 9.97
CA HIS A 206 -23.76 -15.80 9.72
C HIS A 206 -23.27 -16.89 10.69
N PRO A 207 -23.74 -16.91 11.94
CA PRO A 207 -23.28 -17.86 12.96
C PRO A 207 -23.36 -19.31 12.49
N PRO A 208 -22.35 -20.14 12.78
CA PRO A 208 -22.32 -21.52 12.33
C PRO A 208 -23.39 -22.38 13.02
N LYS A 209 -23.83 -23.41 12.30
CA LYS A 209 -24.74 -24.45 12.83
C LYS A 209 -23.99 -25.77 13.00
N GLY A 210 -24.56 -26.73 13.71
CA GLY A 210 -24.02 -28.09 13.77
C GLY A 210 -22.84 -28.30 14.73
N GLY A 211 -22.71 -27.45 15.77
CA GLY A 211 -21.74 -27.64 16.84
C GLY A 211 -20.33 -27.19 16.50
N PHE A 212 -20.17 -26.38 15.44
CA PHE A 212 -18.92 -25.69 15.16
C PHE A 212 -18.75 -24.51 16.12
N VAL A 213 -17.52 -24.32 16.58
CA VAL A 213 -17.14 -23.19 17.45
C VAL A 213 -16.24 -22.22 16.66
N ALA A 214 -16.22 -20.96 17.12
CA ALA A 214 -15.32 -19.97 16.57
C ALA A 214 -13.86 -20.43 16.64
N LEU A 215 -13.08 -20.14 15.62
CA LEU A 215 -11.69 -20.59 15.57
C LEU A 215 -10.85 -20.06 16.72
N ASP A 216 -11.08 -18.84 17.17
CA ASP A 216 -10.40 -18.22 18.32
C ASP A 216 -10.82 -18.82 19.68
N GLN A 217 -11.90 -19.60 19.73
CA GLN A 217 -12.36 -20.34 20.89
C GLN A 217 -11.75 -21.75 20.98
N ALA A 218 -10.81 -22.08 20.09
CA ALA A 218 -10.16 -23.37 20.12
C ALA A 218 -9.38 -23.57 21.42
N THR A 219 -9.59 -24.73 22.06
CA THR A 219 -8.89 -25.11 23.29
C THR A 219 -7.40 -25.20 23.08
N GLU A 220 -6.59 -24.78 24.03
CA GLU A 220 -5.13 -24.72 23.92
C GLU A 220 -4.52 -26.09 23.54
N GLY A 221 -5.05 -27.20 24.07
CA GLY A 221 -4.61 -28.56 23.72
C GLY A 221 -4.94 -29.02 22.30
N HIS A 222 -5.79 -28.29 21.58
CA HIS A 222 -6.16 -28.56 20.16
C HIS A 222 -5.49 -27.56 19.20
N THR A 223 -4.68 -26.62 19.71
CA THR A 223 -4.04 -25.59 18.89
C THR A 223 -2.57 -25.90 18.67
N VAL A 224 -2.06 -25.47 17.51
CA VAL A 224 -0.66 -25.50 17.17
C VAL A 224 -0.22 -24.12 16.66
N LYS A 225 0.87 -23.60 17.22
CA LYS A 225 1.44 -22.33 16.77
C LYS A 225 2.21 -22.53 15.47
N SER A 226 2.16 -21.55 14.59
CA SER A 226 3.02 -21.55 13.40
C SER A 226 4.49 -21.56 13.82
N SER A 227 5.30 -22.36 13.15
CA SER A 227 6.76 -22.35 13.27
C SER A 227 7.40 -21.11 12.62
N GLN A 228 6.66 -20.41 11.78
CA GLN A 228 7.11 -19.17 11.13
C GLN A 228 6.92 -17.99 12.09
N THR A 229 7.97 -17.64 12.84
CA THR A 229 7.91 -16.63 13.94
C THR A 229 8.86 -15.46 13.74
N GLY A 230 9.36 -15.25 12.51
CA GLY A 230 10.35 -14.18 12.24
C GLY A 230 11.77 -14.50 12.71
N SER A 231 12.01 -15.66 13.28
CA SER A 231 13.36 -16.14 13.61
C SER A 231 14.09 -16.77 12.41
N ALA A 232 13.47 -16.77 11.21
CA ALA A 232 14.11 -17.26 10.00
C ALA A 232 15.44 -16.50 9.80
N LYS A 233 16.51 -17.24 9.51
CA LYS A 233 17.85 -16.72 9.23
C LYS A 233 17.72 -15.59 8.21
N VAL A 234 17.86 -14.35 8.69
CA VAL A 234 18.01 -13.18 7.83
C VAL A 234 19.25 -13.46 7.00
N THR A 235 19.05 -13.79 5.72
CA THR A 235 20.15 -13.77 4.76
C THR A 235 20.59 -12.31 4.72
N GLN A 236 21.71 -11.98 5.35
CA GLN A 236 22.27 -10.63 5.29
C GLN A 236 22.53 -10.33 3.82
N VAL A 237 21.64 -9.61 3.19
CA VAL A 237 21.95 -8.96 1.91
C VAL A 237 23.10 -8.01 2.23
N LYS A 238 24.27 -8.29 1.66
CA LYS A 238 25.47 -7.50 1.86
C LYS A 238 25.12 -6.05 1.54
N ALA A 239 25.26 -5.17 2.53
CA ALA A 239 24.91 -3.76 2.38
C ALA A 239 25.73 -3.19 1.19
N SER A 240 25.03 -2.80 0.13
CA SER A 240 25.64 -2.09 -1.00
C SER A 240 25.75 -0.62 -0.67
N SER A 241 26.91 -0.03 -0.84
CA SER A 241 27.13 1.40 -0.56
C SER A 241 26.19 2.31 -1.36
N ASN A 242 25.83 1.89 -2.58
CA ASN A 242 24.98 2.63 -3.51
C ASN A 242 23.45 2.36 -3.32
N SER A 243 23.03 1.81 -2.18
CA SER A 243 21.62 1.53 -1.89
C SER A 243 21.14 2.31 -0.66
N PRO A 244 20.39 3.41 -0.85
CA PRO A 244 19.83 4.19 0.25
C PRO A 244 18.73 3.43 0.99
N LYS A 245 18.44 3.88 2.22
CA LYS A 245 17.28 3.43 3.00
C LYS A 245 16.02 4.21 2.68
N ALA A 246 16.17 5.47 2.24
CA ALA A 246 15.06 6.32 1.86
C ALA A 246 15.32 6.97 0.49
N LEU A 247 14.26 6.99 -0.33
CA LEU A 247 14.22 7.65 -1.62
C LEU A 247 13.07 8.65 -1.61
N ILE A 248 13.38 9.93 -1.82
CA ILE A 248 12.43 11.03 -1.89
C ILE A 248 12.45 11.56 -3.33
N ILE A 249 11.29 11.60 -3.97
CA ILE A 249 11.11 11.98 -5.37
C ILE A 249 10.33 13.29 -5.46
N GLU A 250 10.90 14.26 -6.15
CA GLU A 250 10.33 15.58 -6.38
C GLU A 250 10.15 15.84 -7.88
N PRO A 251 9.11 16.59 -8.30
CA PRO A 251 8.87 16.85 -9.73
C PRO A 251 9.86 17.81 -10.37
N SER A 252 10.47 18.73 -9.61
CA SER A 252 11.41 19.73 -10.12
C SER A 252 12.72 19.76 -9.34
N LYS A 253 13.74 20.37 -9.94
CA LYS A 253 15.07 20.51 -9.32
C LYS A 253 15.03 21.43 -8.11
N GLU A 254 14.29 22.51 -8.21
CA GLU A 254 14.14 23.53 -7.19
C GLU A 254 13.50 22.92 -5.91
N LEU A 255 12.45 22.11 -6.09
CA LEU A 255 11.81 21.40 -4.98
C LEU A 255 12.76 20.35 -4.39
N ALA A 256 13.46 19.60 -5.23
CA ALA A 256 14.43 18.61 -4.77
C ALA A 256 15.56 19.25 -3.95
N GLU A 257 16.08 20.40 -4.37
CA GLU A 257 17.09 21.16 -3.63
C GLU A 257 16.55 21.68 -2.30
N GLN A 258 15.31 22.21 -2.29
CA GLN A 258 14.65 22.67 -1.07
C GLN A 258 14.46 21.53 -0.07
N THR A 259 13.92 20.39 -0.51
CA THR A 259 13.72 19.21 0.31
C THR A 259 15.04 18.65 0.83
N PHE A 260 16.06 18.57 -0.04
CA PHE A 260 17.40 18.14 0.36
C PHE A 260 18.02 19.04 1.44
N ASN A 261 17.91 20.35 1.31
CA ASN A 261 18.41 21.30 2.30
C ASN A 261 17.67 21.14 3.65
N ASN A 262 16.37 20.93 3.62
CA ASN A 262 15.59 20.64 4.82
C ASN A 262 16.03 19.32 5.49
N VAL A 263 16.21 18.25 4.71
CA VAL A 263 16.71 16.97 5.21
C VAL A 263 18.09 17.15 5.86
N LYS A 264 19.00 17.85 5.21
CA LYS A 264 20.32 18.17 5.78
C LYS A 264 20.24 18.98 7.07
N GLN A 265 19.32 19.94 7.14
CA GLN A 265 19.12 20.76 8.32
C GLN A 265 18.57 19.92 9.50
N PHE A 266 17.63 19.02 9.24
CA PHE A 266 17.05 18.16 10.26
C PHE A 266 18.04 17.07 10.72
N SER A 267 18.88 16.55 9.83
CA SER A 267 19.87 15.51 10.16
C SER A 267 21.15 16.07 10.77
N LYS A 268 21.32 17.40 10.81
CA LYS A 268 22.57 18.09 11.24
C LYS A 268 23.06 17.63 12.62
N TYR A 269 22.13 17.35 13.53
CA TYR A 269 22.43 17.00 14.92
C TYR A 269 22.35 15.49 15.18
N VAL A 270 22.15 14.68 14.11
CA VAL A 270 22.14 13.24 14.22
C VAL A 270 23.58 12.73 14.07
N GLU A 271 24.13 12.23 15.17
CA GLU A 271 25.49 11.71 15.25
C GLU A 271 25.48 10.25 15.72
N ASN A 272 26.50 9.48 15.27
CA ASN A 272 26.73 8.08 15.67
C ASN A 272 25.54 7.10 15.48
N PRO A 273 25.20 6.76 14.23
CA PRO A 273 25.84 7.08 12.98
C PRO A 273 25.42 8.43 12.40
N LYS A 274 26.34 9.12 11.75
CA LYS A 274 26.02 10.28 10.94
C LYS A 274 25.33 9.83 9.66
N LEU A 275 24.23 10.47 9.29
CA LEU A 275 23.52 10.21 8.06
C LEU A 275 24.23 10.80 6.85
N ARG A 276 24.13 10.12 5.72
CA ARG A 276 24.72 10.52 4.44
C ARG A 276 23.61 10.76 3.45
N GLU A 277 23.45 11.99 3.06
CA GLU A 277 22.40 12.43 2.14
C GLU A 277 23.01 12.77 0.77
N LEU A 278 22.29 12.49 -0.30
CA LEU A 278 22.66 12.83 -1.67
C LEU A 278 21.49 13.44 -2.43
N LEU A 279 21.78 14.54 -3.12
CA LEU A 279 20.88 15.15 -4.09
C LEU A 279 21.19 14.61 -5.50
N VAL A 280 20.18 14.02 -6.16
CA VAL A 280 20.30 13.39 -7.48
C VAL A 280 19.40 14.11 -8.48
N ILE A 281 19.96 15.10 -9.18
CA ILE A 281 19.24 15.96 -10.14
C ILE A 281 20.01 16.12 -11.45
N GLY A 282 19.29 16.45 -12.52
CA GLY A 282 19.89 16.84 -13.80
C GLY A 282 20.52 18.25 -13.74
N GLY A 283 21.42 18.55 -14.68
CA GLY A 283 22.13 19.85 -14.75
C GLY A 283 23.37 19.93 -13.87
N VAL A 284 23.63 18.98 -13.00
CA VAL A 284 24.88 18.78 -12.25
C VAL A 284 25.66 17.62 -12.89
N ALA A 285 26.99 17.68 -12.86
CA ALA A 285 27.83 16.62 -13.43
C ALA A 285 27.51 15.27 -12.77
N ALA A 286 27.15 14.27 -13.59
CA ALA A 286 26.82 12.93 -13.08
C ALA A 286 27.98 12.31 -12.29
N LYS A 287 29.23 12.58 -12.71
CA LYS A 287 30.44 12.07 -12.07
C LYS A 287 30.56 12.51 -10.61
N GLU A 288 30.19 13.74 -10.29
CA GLU A 288 30.22 14.26 -8.91
C GLU A 288 29.21 13.54 -8.02
N GLN A 289 27.97 13.38 -8.51
CA GLN A 289 26.92 12.67 -7.78
C GLN A 289 27.29 11.17 -7.57
N LEU A 290 27.88 10.55 -8.58
CA LEU A 290 28.34 9.16 -8.50
C LEU A 290 29.49 8.98 -7.51
N ALA A 291 30.43 9.89 -7.43
CA ALA A 291 31.53 9.84 -6.46
C ALA A 291 31.03 9.85 -5.02
N VAL A 292 29.97 10.62 -4.73
CA VAL A 292 29.31 10.60 -3.41
C VAL A 292 28.55 9.30 -3.20
N LEU A 293 27.83 8.81 -4.20
CA LEU A 293 27.07 7.58 -4.14
C LEU A 293 27.96 6.36 -3.83
N GLU A 294 29.14 6.28 -4.42
CA GLU A 294 30.11 5.22 -4.19
C GLU A 294 30.66 5.19 -2.75
N GLN A 295 30.74 6.35 -2.09
CA GLN A 295 31.14 6.45 -0.70
C GLN A 295 30.06 5.93 0.26
N GLY A 296 28.85 5.75 -0.24
CA GLY A 296 27.70 5.27 0.50
C GLY A 296 26.72 6.39 0.87
N VAL A 297 25.43 6.09 0.71
CA VAL A 297 24.34 7.02 1.00
C VAL A 297 23.24 6.33 1.75
N ASP A 298 22.54 7.08 2.59
CA ASP A 298 21.43 6.59 3.42
C ASP A 298 20.08 7.17 2.99
N ILE A 299 20.09 8.43 2.53
CA ILE A 299 18.93 9.15 2.02
C ILE A 299 19.26 9.76 0.66
N VAL A 300 18.41 9.52 -0.33
CA VAL A 300 18.51 10.16 -1.65
C VAL A 300 17.28 11.02 -1.88
N VAL A 301 17.50 12.26 -2.28
CA VAL A 301 16.46 13.17 -2.78
C VAL A 301 16.75 13.42 -4.24
N GLY A 302 15.76 13.33 -5.13
CA GLY A 302 16.05 13.56 -6.52
C GLY A 302 14.85 13.74 -7.43
N THR A 303 15.14 14.04 -8.69
CA THR A 303 14.14 14.19 -9.76
C THR A 303 14.12 12.98 -10.69
N PRO A 304 12.95 12.66 -11.28
CA PRO A 304 12.75 11.42 -12.05
C PRO A 304 13.83 11.15 -13.11
N GLY A 305 14.17 12.14 -13.93
CA GLY A 305 15.07 11.91 -15.06
C GLY A 305 16.48 11.41 -14.66
N ARG A 306 17.10 12.02 -13.65
CA ARG A 306 18.43 11.62 -13.18
C ARG A 306 18.37 10.35 -12.33
N LEU A 307 17.31 10.19 -11.54
CA LEU A 307 17.09 8.95 -10.79
C LEU A 307 16.93 7.75 -11.72
N ASP A 308 16.15 7.92 -12.80
CA ASP A 308 15.93 6.87 -13.79
C ASP A 308 17.25 6.48 -14.51
N ASP A 309 18.07 7.45 -14.86
CA ASP A 309 19.41 7.20 -15.43
C ASP A 309 20.28 6.36 -14.48
N PHE A 310 20.31 6.71 -13.20
CA PHE A 310 21.16 6.01 -12.24
C PHE A 310 20.61 4.62 -11.86
N VAL A 311 19.30 4.45 -11.80
CA VAL A 311 18.67 3.15 -11.52
C VAL A 311 18.80 2.21 -12.72
N SER A 312 18.47 2.68 -13.93
CA SER A 312 18.51 1.88 -15.15
C SER A 312 19.92 1.41 -15.52
N THR A 313 20.93 2.21 -15.19
CA THR A 313 22.36 1.86 -15.39
C THR A 313 22.97 1.08 -14.22
N GLY A 314 22.18 0.73 -13.20
CA GLY A 314 22.65 -0.03 -12.02
C GLY A 314 23.56 0.75 -11.06
N LYS A 315 23.73 2.05 -11.28
CA LYS A 315 24.55 2.91 -10.43
C LYS A 315 23.92 3.19 -9.08
N LEU A 316 22.59 3.34 -9.04
CA LEU A 316 21.78 3.45 -7.83
C LEU A 316 20.98 2.16 -7.64
N SER A 317 21.21 1.45 -6.54
CA SER A 317 20.48 0.25 -6.18
C SER A 317 19.28 0.59 -5.29
N LEU A 318 18.15 -0.03 -5.55
CA LEU A 318 16.93 0.13 -4.75
C LEU A 318 16.74 -0.99 -3.71
N SER A 319 17.69 -1.92 -3.62
CA SER A 319 17.58 -3.16 -2.83
C SER A 319 17.38 -2.97 -1.33
N GLN A 320 17.78 -1.82 -0.78
CA GLN A 320 17.66 -1.52 0.65
C GLN A 320 16.68 -0.38 0.96
N VAL A 321 15.95 0.10 -0.05
CA VAL A 321 14.97 1.16 0.17
C VAL A 321 13.83 0.67 1.04
N ARG A 322 13.57 1.40 2.12
CA ARG A 322 12.52 1.15 3.13
C ARG A 322 11.44 2.22 3.08
N PHE A 323 11.80 3.41 2.62
CA PHE A 323 10.94 4.56 2.51
C PHE A 323 10.96 5.08 1.09
N LEU A 324 9.80 5.14 0.48
CA LEU A 324 9.56 5.82 -0.79
C LEU A 324 8.64 7.00 -0.53
N VAL A 325 9.12 8.21 -0.76
CA VAL A 325 8.35 9.44 -0.62
C VAL A 325 8.13 10.04 -1.99
N LEU A 326 6.87 10.30 -2.33
CA LEU A 326 6.47 11.05 -3.51
C LEU A 326 5.92 12.38 -3.03
N ASP A 327 6.72 13.44 -3.12
CA ASP A 327 6.28 14.79 -2.76
C ASP A 327 5.77 15.52 -4.00
N GLU A 328 4.83 16.44 -3.82
CA GLU A 328 4.08 17.12 -4.90
C GLU A 328 3.63 16.11 -5.98
N CYS A 329 2.95 15.04 -5.52
CA CYS A 329 2.61 13.87 -6.34
C CYS A 329 1.74 14.24 -7.54
N ASP A 330 0.83 15.17 -7.40
CA ASP A 330 0.04 15.74 -8.51
C ASP A 330 0.93 16.38 -9.59
N GLY A 331 1.98 17.09 -9.19
CA GLY A 331 2.98 17.61 -10.09
C GLY A 331 3.75 16.51 -10.83
N LEU A 332 4.14 15.43 -10.13
CA LEU A 332 4.79 14.26 -10.74
C LEU A 332 3.88 13.59 -11.79
N LEU A 333 2.59 13.42 -11.49
CA LEU A 333 1.63 12.80 -12.38
C LEU A 333 1.33 13.69 -13.61
N THR A 334 1.14 14.99 -13.40
CA THR A 334 0.93 15.97 -14.48
C THR A 334 2.13 16.05 -15.43
N ALA A 335 3.34 15.89 -14.90
CA ALA A 335 4.56 15.83 -15.70
C ALA A 335 4.77 14.49 -16.43
N GLY A 336 3.85 13.53 -16.30
CA GLY A 336 3.88 12.25 -17.00
C GLY A 336 4.79 11.17 -16.38
N TYR A 337 5.19 11.30 -15.13
CA TYR A 337 6.10 10.37 -14.48
C TYR A 337 5.44 9.11 -13.88
N THR A 338 4.19 8.82 -14.23
CA THR A 338 3.44 7.65 -13.73
C THR A 338 4.19 6.34 -13.98
N ASP A 339 4.71 6.13 -15.18
CA ASP A 339 5.42 4.90 -15.54
C ASP A 339 6.76 4.78 -14.81
N PHE A 340 7.47 5.90 -14.62
CA PHE A 340 8.69 5.94 -13.81
C PHE A 340 8.40 5.53 -12.36
N ILE A 341 7.39 6.11 -11.72
CA ILE A 341 6.99 5.78 -10.33
C ILE A 341 6.65 4.29 -10.21
N ASN A 342 5.85 3.74 -11.13
CA ASN A 342 5.47 2.33 -11.14
C ASN A 342 6.71 1.42 -11.28
N ARG A 343 7.66 1.78 -12.14
CA ARG A 343 8.89 1.03 -12.36
C ARG A 343 9.78 1.04 -11.12
N ILE A 344 9.98 2.20 -10.50
CA ILE A 344 10.76 2.34 -9.25
C ILE A 344 10.10 1.52 -8.12
N HIS A 345 8.80 1.70 -7.89
CA HIS A 345 8.06 0.95 -6.87
C HIS A 345 8.20 -0.56 -7.05
N LYS A 346 8.12 -1.06 -8.29
CA LYS A 346 8.25 -2.49 -8.60
C LYS A 346 9.66 -3.04 -8.33
N GLN A 347 10.70 -2.21 -8.49
CA GLN A 347 12.08 -2.63 -8.25
C GLN A 347 12.47 -2.60 -6.76
N ILE A 348 11.76 -1.84 -5.95
CA ILE A 348 11.99 -1.80 -4.50
C ILE A 348 11.41 -3.08 -3.86
N PRO A 349 12.17 -3.78 -2.99
CA PRO A 349 11.65 -4.91 -2.25
C PRO A 349 10.44 -4.54 -1.40
N GLN A 350 9.31 -5.21 -1.60
CA GLN A 350 8.06 -4.93 -0.88
C GLN A 350 8.13 -5.33 0.59
N VAL A 351 8.95 -6.32 0.89
CA VAL A 351 9.23 -6.79 2.25
C VAL A 351 10.73 -6.99 2.38
N THR A 352 11.30 -6.46 3.44
CA THR A 352 12.72 -6.66 3.76
C THR A 352 12.95 -8.02 4.41
N SER A 353 14.21 -8.44 4.47
CA SER A 353 14.62 -9.71 5.08
C SER A 353 14.22 -9.84 6.56
N ASP A 354 14.00 -8.72 7.27
CA ASP A 354 13.50 -8.67 8.65
C ASP A 354 11.96 -8.63 8.75
N GLY A 355 11.25 -8.86 7.62
CA GLY A 355 9.79 -8.94 7.57
C GLY A 355 9.05 -7.60 7.56
N LYS A 356 9.76 -6.47 7.48
CA LYS A 356 9.13 -5.14 7.41
C LYS A 356 8.77 -4.78 5.97
N ARG A 357 7.61 -4.17 5.80
CA ARG A 357 7.16 -3.70 4.49
C ARG A 357 7.77 -2.36 4.12
N LEU A 358 7.85 -2.12 2.80
CA LEU A 358 8.10 -0.79 2.25
C LEU A 358 7.07 0.20 2.78
N GLN A 359 7.55 1.30 3.35
CA GLN A 359 6.71 2.44 3.74
C GLN A 359 6.65 3.42 2.57
N VAL A 360 5.45 3.65 2.05
CA VAL A 360 5.21 4.64 0.99
C VAL A 360 4.51 5.85 1.60
N ILE A 361 5.01 7.05 1.29
CA ILE A 361 4.43 8.33 1.72
C ILE A 361 4.13 9.13 0.45
N VAL A 362 2.88 9.56 0.30
CA VAL A 362 2.43 10.41 -0.81
C VAL A 362 1.97 11.74 -0.25
N CYS A 363 2.59 12.82 -0.71
CA CYS A 363 2.19 14.18 -0.40
C CYS A 363 1.67 14.85 -1.67
N SER A 364 0.55 15.56 -1.58
CA SER A 364 -0.07 16.24 -2.72
C SER A 364 -0.91 17.43 -2.24
N ALA A 365 -0.99 18.47 -3.02
CA ALA A 365 -1.94 19.56 -2.79
C ALA A 365 -3.37 19.14 -3.18
N THR A 366 -3.51 18.17 -4.10
CA THR A 366 -4.78 17.66 -4.63
C THR A 366 -4.96 16.16 -4.31
N LEU A 367 -4.97 15.84 -3.02
CA LEU A 367 -4.99 14.44 -2.53
C LEU A 367 -6.20 13.65 -3.03
N HIS A 368 -7.34 14.31 -3.22
CA HIS A 368 -8.60 13.72 -3.67
C HIS A 368 -8.73 13.61 -5.19
N SER A 369 -7.75 14.09 -5.97
CA SER A 369 -7.77 13.93 -7.43
C SER A 369 -7.79 12.46 -7.83
N PHE A 370 -8.46 12.16 -8.94
CA PHE A 370 -8.60 10.78 -9.46
C PHE A 370 -7.24 10.09 -9.65
N ASP A 371 -6.27 10.79 -10.22
CA ASP A 371 -4.97 10.21 -10.55
C ASP A 371 -4.14 9.90 -9.30
N VAL A 372 -4.16 10.79 -8.28
CA VAL A 372 -3.48 10.56 -7.00
C VAL A 372 -4.13 9.40 -6.24
N LYS A 373 -5.47 9.34 -6.18
CA LYS A 373 -6.20 8.21 -5.59
C LYS A 373 -5.84 6.89 -6.28
N LYS A 374 -5.93 6.85 -7.60
CA LYS A 374 -5.61 5.66 -8.40
C LYS A 374 -4.17 5.19 -8.25
N LEU A 375 -3.20 6.12 -8.18
CA LEU A 375 -1.81 5.77 -7.89
C LEU A 375 -1.69 5.19 -6.48
N SER A 376 -2.25 5.87 -5.46
CA SER A 376 -2.18 5.45 -4.07
C SER A 376 -2.78 4.05 -3.86
N GLU A 377 -3.92 3.74 -4.46
CA GLU A 377 -4.53 2.41 -4.42
C GLU A 377 -3.64 1.32 -5.02
N ARG A 378 -2.80 1.67 -5.99
CA ARG A 378 -1.89 0.73 -6.65
C ARG A 378 -0.62 0.45 -5.86
N ILE A 379 -0.01 1.49 -5.27
CA ILE A 379 1.32 1.39 -4.65
C ILE A 379 1.30 1.33 -3.13
N MET A 380 0.17 1.66 -2.48
CA MET A 380 0.04 1.67 -1.02
C MET A 380 -0.88 0.55 -0.54
N HIS A 381 -0.62 0.09 0.67
CA HIS A 381 -1.46 -0.89 1.37
C HIS A 381 -2.01 -0.27 2.64
N PHE A 382 -3.33 -0.29 2.82
CA PHE A 382 -4.03 0.29 3.97
C PHE A 382 -3.56 1.73 4.29
N PRO A 383 -3.60 2.66 3.31
CA PRO A 383 -3.09 4.01 3.53
C PRO A 383 -3.89 4.75 4.59
N THR A 384 -3.19 5.45 5.48
CA THR A 384 -3.81 6.43 6.37
C THR A 384 -3.90 7.76 5.63
N TRP A 385 -5.11 8.24 5.41
CA TRP A 385 -5.37 9.52 4.79
C TRP A 385 -5.29 10.62 5.83
N VAL A 386 -4.42 11.60 5.61
CA VAL A 386 -4.31 12.80 6.46
C VAL A 386 -4.58 13.99 5.56
N ASP A 387 -5.76 14.56 5.72
CA ASP A 387 -6.20 15.74 4.99
C ASP A 387 -6.41 16.91 5.98
N LEU A 388 -5.57 17.93 5.85
CA LEU A 388 -5.62 19.14 6.69
C LEU A 388 -6.50 20.24 6.09
N LYS A 389 -6.92 20.07 4.83
CA LYS A 389 -7.72 21.07 4.11
C LYS A 389 -9.19 20.71 4.01
N GLY A 390 -9.54 19.40 3.94
CA GLY A 390 -10.85 18.94 3.49
C GLY A 390 -11.03 19.06 1.96
N GLU A 391 -12.07 18.43 1.42
CA GLU A 391 -12.31 18.39 -0.04
C GLU A 391 -12.56 19.79 -0.63
N ASP A 392 -13.14 20.72 0.13
CA ASP A 392 -13.62 22.03 -0.33
C ASP A 392 -12.93 23.22 0.36
N SER A 393 -11.87 22.99 1.14
CA SER A 393 -11.25 24.09 1.87
C SER A 393 -10.28 24.89 1.00
N VAL A 394 -10.55 26.16 0.89
CA VAL A 394 -9.62 27.15 0.34
C VAL A 394 -8.97 27.89 1.49
N PRO A 395 -7.65 28.16 1.45
CA PRO A 395 -6.98 28.94 2.47
C PRO A 395 -7.69 30.30 2.69
N GLU A 396 -7.85 30.71 3.94
CA GLU A 396 -8.43 32.02 4.28
C GLU A 396 -7.70 33.21 3.63
N THR A 397 -6.44 32.99 3.23
CA THR A 397 -5.60 33.97 2.52
C THR A 397 -5.91 34.08 1.03
N VAL A 398 -6.75 33.19 0.48
CA VAL A 398 -7.15 33.20 -0.92
C VAL A 398 -8.56 33.78 -1.05
N HIS A 399 -8.67 34.94 -1.69
CA HIS A 399 -9.95 35.52 -2.02
C HIS A 399 -10.42 35.02 -3.38
N HIS A 400 -11.56 34.33 -3.41
CA HIS A 400 -12.21 33.95 -4.64
C HIS A 400 -13.01 35.12 -5.20
N VAL A 401 -12.70 35.55 -6.40
CA VAL A 401 -13.48 36.55 -7.13
C VAL A 401 -14.11 35.86 -8.33
N VAL A 402 -15.42 35.78 -8.34
CA VAL A 402 -16.20 35.31 -9.50
C VAL A 402 -16.54 36.50 -10.37
N VAL A 403 -15.98 36.58 -11.55
CA VAL A 403 -16.28 37.62 -12.53
C VAL A 403 -17.16 36.99 -13.61
N PRO A 404 -18.47 37.27 -13.66
CA PRO A 404 -19.30 36.81 -14.75
C PRO A 404 -18.90 37.53 -16.03
N VAL A 405 -18.49 36.78 -17.06
CA VAL A 405 -18.12 37.31 -18.37
C VAL A 405 -19.17 36.87 -19.39
N ASN A 406 -19.77 37.83 -20.06
CA ASN A 406 -20.62 37.53 -21.22
C ASN A 406 -19.78 37.63 -22.51
N PRO A 407 -19.37 36.50 -23.11
CA PRO A 407 -18.47 36.51 -24.28
C PRO A 407 -19.03 37.27 -25.51
N LYS A 408 -20.36 37.47 -25.56
CA LYS A 408 -21.03 38.21 -26.65
C LYS A 408 -21.06 39.71 -26.40
N ALA A 409 -20.99 40.15 -25.12
CA ALA A 409 -21.09 41.56 -24.75
C ALA A 409 -19.72 42.14 -24.32
N ASP A 410 -18.88 41.35 -23.65
CA ASP A 410 -17.62 41.81 -23.09
C ASP A 410 -16.44 41.52 -24.02
N ARG A 411 -16.23 42.42 -24.98
CA ARG A 411 -15.09 42.28 -25.93
C ARG A 411 -13.71 42.43 -25.28
N LEU A 412 -13.65 42.92 -24.07
CA LEU A 412 -12.37 43.12 -23.34
C LEU A 412 -11.75 41.84 -22.84
N TRP A 413 -12.53 40.75 -22.65
CA TRP A 413 -11.97 39.49 -22.17
C TRP A 413 -11.01 38.83 -23.20
N GLU A 414 -11.18 39.11 -24.50
CA GLU A 414 -10.26 38.64 -25.55
C GLU A 414 -8.86 39.27 -25.44
N ARG A 415 -8.73 40.39 -24.67
CA ARG A 415 -7.45 41.06 -24.39
C ARG A 415 -6.71 40.46 -23.22
N LEU A 416 -7.37 39.70 -22.36
CA LEU A 416 -6.72 38.88 -21.35
C LEU A 416 -6.03 37.75 -22.12
N GLY A 417 -4.76 37.95 -22.40
CA GLY A 417 -4.01 37.05 -23.27
C GLY A 417 -4.19 35.58 -22.89
N LYS A 418 -4.21 34.71 -23.88
CA LYS A 418 -4.40 33.24 -23.75
C LYS A 418 -3.47 32.56 -22.74
N ASN A 419 -2.42 33.24 -22.29
CA ASN A 419 -1.46 32.76 -21.29
C ASN A 419 -1.95 32.92 -19.83
N HIS A 420 -3.03 33.67 -19.61
CA HIS A 420 -3.58 33.95 -18.26
C HIS A 420 -4.90 33.27 -17.98
N ILE A 421 -5.51 32.66 -19.01
CA ILE A 421 -6.80 31.97 -18.88
C ILE A 421 -6.59 30.53 -19.33
N ARG A 422 -6.62 29.59 -18.41
CA ARG A 422 -6.78 28.17 -18.73
C ARG A 422 -8.27 27.90 -18.91
N THR A 423 -8.68 27.61 -20.14
CA THR A 423 -9.93 26.91 -20.39
C THR A 423 -9.66 25.45 -20.15
N ASP A 424 -10.16 24.90 -19.05
CA ASP A 424 -10.06 23.46 -18.82
C ASP A 424 -10.82 22.70 -19.90
N GLU A 425 -10.25 21.57 -20.33
CA GLU A 425 -10.83 20.66 -21.35
C GLU A 425 -12.24 20.13 -20.98
N VAL A 426 -12.67 20.32 -19.71
CA VAL A 426 -14.00 19.95 -19.24
C VAL A 426 -15.09 20.65 -20.03
N HIS A 427 -14.85 21.89 -20.47
CA HIS A 427 -15.82 22.62 -21.31
C HIS A 427 -15.79 22.24 -22.79
N ALA A 428 -14.72 21.63 -23.28
CA ALA A 428 -14.66 21.13 -24.65
C ALA A 428 -15.55 19.89 -24.89
N LYS A 429 -15.89 19.15 -23.84
CA LYS A 429 -16.77 17.95 -23.96
C LYS A 429 -18.26 18.26 -23.93
N ASP A 430 -18.68 19.40 -23.39
CA ASP A 430 -20.10 19.80 -23.37
C ASP A 430 -20.60 20.48 -24.66
N ASN A 431 -19.71 20.78 -25.59
CA ASN A 431 -20.06 21.35 -26.89
C ASN A 431 -20.71 20.35 -27.87
N THR A 432 -21.03 19.12 -27.47
CA THR A 432 -21.66 18.10 -28.31
C THR A 432 -23.20 18.15 -28.32
N ARG A 433 -23.84 19.15 -27.69
CA ARG A 433 -25.30 19.36 -27.84
C ARG A 433 -25.59 20.58 -28.71
N PRO A 434 -26.08 20.40 -29.93
CA PRO A 434 -26.60 21.52 -30.71
C PRO A 434 -27.87 22.05 -30.04
N GLY A 435 -27.83 23.26 -29.51
CA GLY A 435 -29.02 23.98 -29.06
C GLY A 435 -29.06 24.53 -27.64
N ALA A 436 -28.04 24.38 -26.81
CA ALA A 436 -28.02 24.97 -25.50
C ALA A 436 -27.47 26.41 -25.52
N ASN A 437 -28.37 27.38 -25.72
CA ASN A 437 -28.13 28.80 -25.49
C ASN A 437 -28.26 29.14 -23.98
N THR A 438 -27.40 28.60 -23.15
CA THR A 438 -27.25 29.07 -21.76
C THR A 438 -25.90 29.76 -21.65
N PRO A 439 -25.82 30.98 -21.05
CA PRO A 439 -24.53 31.60 -20.75
C PRO A 439 -23.82 30.71 -19.74
N GLY A 440 -22.73 30.07 -20.15
CA GLY A 440 -21.90 29.29 -19.24
C GLY A 440 -21.24 30.23 -18.23
N GLU A 441 -21.45 30.00 -16.96
CA GLU A 441 -20.61 30.56 -15.90
C GLU A 441 -19.22 29.92 -16.04
N VAL A 442 -18.24 30.72 -16.38
CA VAL A 442 -16.83 30.28 -16.46
C VAL A 442 -16.19 30.52 -15.12
N LEU A 443 -15.95 29.47 -14.36
CA LEU A 443 -15.21 29.55 -13.10
C LEU A 443 -13.71 29.60 -13.41
N PHE A 444 -13.03 30.68 -13.09
CA PHE A 444 -11.59 30.81 -13.20
C PHE A 444 -10.94 30.61 -11.83
N CYS A 445 -10.25 29.52 -11.64
CA CYS A 445 -9.35 29.37 -10.51
C CYS A 445 -7.90 29.59 -10.99
N HIS A 446 -7.33 30.76 -10.72
CA HIS A 446 -5.91 31.01 -10.89
C HIS A 446 -5.31 31.38 -9.55
N PRO A 447 -4.24 30.73 -9.08
CA PRO A 447 -3.49 31.25 -7.93
C PRO A 447 -2.71 32.47 -8.38
N PHE A 448 -3.26 33.66 -8.18
CA PHE A 448 -2.50 34.90 -8.29
C PHE A 448 -1.67 35.04 -7.01
N LEU A 449 -0.36 34.96 -7.14
CA LEU A 449 0.58 35.51 -6.17
C LEU A 449 0.48 37.05 -6.26
N PHE A 450 -0.29 37.65 -5.34
CA PHE A 450 -0.30 39.07 -5.19
C PHE A 450 0.98 39.53 -4.47
N ASN A 451 2.00 39.95 -5.24
CA ASN A 451 3.00 40.86 -4.76
C ASN A 451 2.41 42.26 -4.85
N GLY A 452 1.80 42.72 -3.78
CA GLY A 452 1.54 44.12 -3.34
C GLY A 452 1.43 45.24 -4.37
N LYS A 453 0.89 45.03 -5.59
CA LYS A 453 0.59 46.12 -6.51
C LYS A 453 -0.87 46.06 -6.91
N HIS A 454 -1.59 47.07 -6.56
CA HIS A 454 -2.97 47.36 -6.95
C HIS A 454 -3.13 47.20 -8.47
N LEU A 455 -4.03 46.34 -8.90
CA LEU A 455 -4.63 46.40 -10.22
C LEU A 455 -5.81 47.35 -10.11
N SER A 456 -5.69 48.55 -10.63
CA SER A 456 -6.83 49.36 -11.04
C SER A 456 -7.31 48.84 -12.41
N ILE A 457 -8.58 48.44 -12.45
CA ILE A 457 -9.35 48.08 -13.65
C ILE A 457 -9.51 49.27 -14.56
#